data_49ab8f81a7a12914a1525493674d4c25
#
_entry.id   49ab8f81a7a12914a1525493674d4c25
#
_cell.length_a   1.000
_cell.length_b   1.000
_cell.length_c   1.000
_cell.angle_alpha   90.00
_cell.angle_beta   90.00
_cell.angle_gamma   90.00
#
_symmetry.space_group_name_H-M   'P 1'
#
loop_
_entity.id
_entity.type
_entity.pdbx_description
1 polymer ?
#
loop_
_entity_poly.entity_id
_entity_poly.type
_entity_poly.pdbx_seq_one_letter_code
_entity_poly.pdbx_strand_id
1 'polypeptide(L)'
;MNEILIITTYYPPETGAAANRIAQLANGLEKNGFKVTVITPLPNYPTGRIFKNYKGSFHKTSHEDHITIHRLWIYASNSKNKLLRLLAMLSYSFSLLWFFIWKKVPNKVIVQSPPLLVAFTCMFFLNRKKRKLILNVSDLWPLAGLHLGVFKKNFAYRILEFIEHFNYRKADLILGQSEEILAHISSLCPNNKTFLYRNYPDFEMPRLEESYQDNDKIKLVYAGLLGVAQGVFKLCQKLDYSTIEFHVYGAGHEKESIINYISNNPSLPIIYHGEVSRGYLHPELIKYDLAIIPLRNRIYGSVPSKLFEYSRLGLPVLYFGGGEGEKIVEKYSLGWIAKVGNYSNLNIVLSRINKADFTLKNKVSIQQVALNQFDFNRQLKKFIKQL
;
A
#
# COMPACT_ATOMS: atom_id res chain seq x y z
N MET A 1 26.13 1.38 18.32
CA MET A 1 25.26 1.89 17.26
C MET A 1 24.08 0.94 17.09
N ASN A 2 22.84 1.43 17.06
CA ASN A 2 21.67 0.58 16.88
C ASN A 2 21.58 0.14 15.41
N GLU A 3 22.03 -1.06 15.09
CA GLU A 3 21.93 -1.62 13.74
C GLU A 3 20.60 -2.31 13.53
N ILE A 4 19.99 -2.11 12.38
CA ILE A 4 18.72 -2.75 11.99
C ILE A 4 18.77 -3.22 10.54
N LEU A 5 18.27 -4.42 10.29
CA LEU A 5 18.14 -4.99 8.96
C LEU A 5 16.67 -5.02 8.55
N ILE A 6 16.37 -4.58 7.33
CA ILE A 6 15.05 -4.71 6.70
C ILE A 6 15.17 -5.68 5.53
N ILE A 7 14.36 -6.72 5.52
CA ILE A 7 14.29 -7.70 4.42
C ILE A 7 12.95 -7.54 3.74
N THR A 8 12.99 -7.23 2.44
CA THR A 8 11.80 -6.95 1.64
C THR A 8 11.92 -7.54 0.24
N THR A 9 10.83 -7.60 -0.50
CA THR A 9 10.82 -8.00 -1.92
C THR A 9 10.67 -6.81 -2.86
N TYR A 10 10.35 -5.62 -2.33
CA TYR A 10 10.18 -4.41 -3.13
C TYR A 10 10.90 -3.25 -2.46
N TYR A 11 11.75 -2.57 -3.22
CA TYR A 11 12.48 -1.38 -2.80
C TYR A 11 12.80 -0.50 -4.03
N PRO A 12 12.93 0.83 -3.90
CA PRO A 12 13.34 1.65 -5.03
C PRO A 12 14.62 1.12 -5.72
N PRO A 13 14.75 1.23 -7.05
CA PRO A 13 13.97 2.07 -7.97
C PRO A 13 12.65 1.45 -8.45
N GLU A 14 12.21 0.32 -7.90
CA GLU A 14 10.88 -0.20 -8.20
C GLU A 14 9.81 0.76 -7.70
N THR A 15 8.79 1.00 -8.52
CA THR A 15 7.68 1.89 -8.19
C THR A 15 6.50 1.10 -7.62
N GLY A 16 5.86 1.63 -6.60
CA GLY A 16 4.68 0.99 -6.00
C GLY A 16 4.55 1.27 -4.50
N ALA A 17 3.36 1.03 -3.95
CA ALA A 17 3.05 1.32 -2.54
C ALA A 17 3.96 0.55 -1.56
N ALA A 18 4.29 -0.71 -1.87
CA ALA A 18 5.15 -1.54 -1.03
C ALA A 18 6.60 -1.01 -0.98
N ALA A 19 7.19 -0.70 -2.15
CA ALA A 19 8.54 -0.16 -2.24
C ALA A 19 8.66 1.19 -1.51
N ASN A 20 7.73 2.10 -1.77
CA ASN A 20 7.72 3.43 -1.15
C ASN A 20 7.58 3.35 0.38
N ARG A 21 6.71 2.46 0.89
CA ARG A 21 6.51 2.29 2.33
C ARG A 21 7.75 1.78 3.03
N ILE A 22 8.45 0.81 2.44
CA ILE A 22 9.68 0.26 3.04
C ILE A 22 10.81 1.29 2.96
N ALA A 23 10.94 2.04 1.86
CA ALA A 23 11.88 3.14 1.77
C ALA A 23 11.60 4.22 2.83
N GLN A 24 10.35 4.60 3.01
CA GLN A 24 9.95 5.56 4.04
C GLN A 24 10.27 5.05 5.46
N LEU A 25 10.04 3.76 5.74
CA LEU A 25 10.44 3.16 7.02
C LEU A 25 11.96 3.17 7.20
N ALA A 26 12.73 2.80 6.18
CA ALA A 26 14.19 2.79 6.22
C ALA A 26 14.75 4.18 6.47
N ASN A 27 14.30 5.19 5.71
CA ASN A 27 14.71 6.59 5.87
C ASN A 27 14.29 7.13 7.24
N GLY A 28 13.09 6.80 7.71
CA GLY A 28 12.63 7.22 9.02
C GLY A 28 13.47 6.64 10.16
N LEU A 29 13.87 5.38 10.09
CA LEU A 29 14.75 4.75 11.07
C LEU A 29 16.16 5.36 11.03
N GLU A 30 16.69 5.58 9.84
CA GLU A 30 18.01 6.23 9.65
C GLU A 30 18.02 7.63 10.29
N LYS A 31 17.04 8.49 10.00
CA LYS A 31 16.88 9.83 10.60
C LYS A 31 16.75 9.81 12.13
N ASN A 32 16.36 8.67 12.70
CA ASN A 32 16.29 8.47 14.15
C ASN A 32 17.53 7.73 14.71
N GLY A 33 18.65 7.74 13.99
CA GLY A 33 19.98 7.29 14.47
C GLY A 33 20.23 5.78 14.38
N PHE A 34 19.44 5.04 13.60
CA PHE A 34 19.74 3.64 13.30
C PHE A 34 20.69 3.54 12.10
N LYS A 35 21.63 2.61 12.18
CA LYS A 35 22.36 2.16 10.99
C LYS A 35 21.50 1.14 10.26
N VAL A 36 20.91 1.55 9.16
CA VAL A 36 19.94 0.75 8.43
C VAL A 36 20.61 0.00 7.28
N THR A 37 20.33 -1.30 7.22
CA THR A 37 20.66 -2.14 6.06
C THR A 37 19.38 -2.68 5.45
N VAL A 38 19.23 -2.62 4.14
CA VAL A 38 18.10 -3.18 3.41
C VAL A 38 18.59 -4.33 2.53
N ILE A 39 17.91 -5.48 2.60
CA ILE A 39 18.09 -6.57 1.64
C ILE A 39 16.83 -6.69 0.80
N THR A 40 17.02 -6.66 -0.52
CA THR A 40 15.95 -6.73 -1.51
C THR A 40 16.43 -7.52 -2.73
N PRO A 41 15.56 -8.10 -3.56
CA PRO A 41 16.01 -8.69 -4.82
C PRO A 41 16.49 -7.63 -5.81
N LEU A 42 17.16 -8.05 -6.87
CA LEU A 42 17.43 -7.19 -8.03
C LEU A 42 16.11 -6.63 -8.58
N PRO A 43 16.01 -5.33 -8.88
CA PRO A 43 14.78 -4.69 -9.31
C PRO A 43 14.19 -5.33 -10.57
N ASN A 44 12.90 -5.70 -10.52
CA ASN A 44 12.24 -6.41 -11.61
C ASN A 44 10.74 -6.10 -11.75
N TYR A 45 10.14 -5.45 -10.76
CA TYR A 45 8.72 -5.08 -10.78
C TYR A 45 8.49 -3.75 -11.51
N PRO A 46 7.42 -3.60 -12.34
CA PRO A 46 6.29 -4.56 -12.52
C PRO A 46 6.50 -5.57 -13.65
N THR A 47 7.55 -5.48 -14.45
CA THR A 47 7.69 -6.20 -15.71
C THR A 47 8.08 -7.67 -15.54
N GLY A 48 8.60 -8.07 -14.37
CA GLY A 48 9.18 -9.40 -14.15
C GLY A 48 10.49 -9.62 -14.91
N ARG A 49 11.17 -8.55 -15.29
CA ARG A 49 12.48 -8.55 -15.94
C ARG A 49 13.44 -7.69 -15.16
N ILE A 50 14.64 -8.20 -14.88
CA ILE A 50 15.68 -7.43 -14.18
C ILE A 50 15.95 -6.13 -14.96
N PHE A 51 15.94 -4.99 -14.26
CA PHE A 51 16.20 -3.67 -14.84
C PHE A 51 17.59 -3.63 -15.49
N LYS A 52 17.72 -2.90 -16.60
CA LYS A 52 18.91 -2.87 -17.46
C LYS A 52 20.21 -2.68 -16.67
N ASN A 53 20.24 -1.78 -15.71
CA ASN A 53 21.43 -1.44 -14.91
C ASN A 53 21.81 -2.49 -13.86
N TYR A 54 21.03 -3.57 -13.73
CA TYR A 54 21.24 -4.67 -12.77
C TYR A 54 21.39 -6.04 -13.43
N LYS A 55 21.29 -6.12 -14.75
CA LYS A 55 21.47 -7.38 -15.50
C LYS A 55 22.86 -7.96 -15.28
N GLY A 56 22.94 -9.28 -15.21
CA GLY A 56 24.20 -10.01 -15.03
C GLY A 56 24.79 -9.98 -13.63
N SER A 57 24.17 -9.28 -12.67
CA SER A 57 24.63 -9.24 -11.29
C SER A 57 24.00 -10.34 -10.45
N PHE A 58 24.80 -11.00 -9.60
CA PHE A 58 24.30 -11.91 -8.55
C PHE A 58 24.02 -11.15 -7.25
N HIS A 59 24.84 -10.16 -6.95
CA HIS A 59 24.75 -9.33 -5.77
C HIS A 59 25.26 -7.93 -6.12
N LYS A 60 24.50 -6.91 -5.80
CA LYS A 60 24.90 -5.50 -5.95
C LYS A 60 24.67 -4.77 -4.65
N THR A 61 25.68 -4.07 -4.16
CA THR A 61 25.58 -3.21 -2.99
C THR A 61 25.57 -1.76 -3.45
N SER A 62 24.67 -0.97 -2.91
CA SER A 62 24.64 0.49 -3.08
C SER A 62 24.42 1.15 -1.72
N HIS A 63 24.81 2.43 -1.66
CA HIS A 63 24.58 3.27 -0.50
C HIS A 63 23.73 4.44 -0.97
N GLU A 64 22.62 4.67 -0.28
CA GLU A 64 21.72 5.79 -0.50
C GLU A 64 21.61 6.51 0.84
N ASP A 65 22.12 7.75 0.91
CA ASP A 65 22.37 8.47 2.16
C ASP A 65 23.21 7.60 3.12
N HIS A 66 22.72 7.28 4.30
CA HIS A 66 23.39 6.39 5.27
C HIS A 66 22.78 4.98 5.32
N ILE A 67 21.98 4.60 4.31
CA ILE A 67 21.36 3.28 4.19
C ILE A 67 22.21 2.42 3.26
N THR A 68 22.61 1.23 3.73
CA THR A 68 23.25 0.21 2.89
C THR A 68 22.21 -0.70 2.27
N ILE A 69 22.23 -0.85 0.95
CA ILE A 69 21.24 -1.65 0.23
C ILE A 69 21.95 -2.81 -0.47
N HIS A 70 21.60 -4.04 -0.09
CA HIS A 70 22.03 -5.27 -0.75
C HIS A 70 20.95 -5.79 -1.66
N ARG A 71 21.20 -5.81 -2.97
CA ARG A 71 20.31 -6.37 -3.98
C ARG A 71 20.81 -7.73 -4.38
N LEU A 72 20.01 -8.77 -4.09
CA LEU A 72 20.36 -10.17 -4.31
C LEU A 72 19.68 -10.71 -5.56
N TRP A 73 20.28 -11.74 -6.13
CA TRP A 73 19.75 -12.40 -7.31
C TRP A 73 18.37 -12.99 -7.07
N ILE A 74 17.53 -12.91 -8.09
CA ILE A 74 16.19 -13.51 -8.17
C ILE A 74 15.95 -14.02 -9.59
N TYR A 75 15.28 -15.15 -9.71
CA TYR A 75 14.65 -15.55 -10.96
C TYR A 75 13.42 -14.66 -11.18
N ALA A 76 13.62 -13.54 -11.89
CA ALA A 76 12.56 -12.56 -12.10
C ALA A 76 11.50 -13.10 -13.08
N SER A 77 10.22 -13.07 -12.66
CA SER A 77 9.10 -13.51 -13.49
C SER A 77 7.81 -12.79 -13.12
N ASN A 78 7.10 -12.28 -14.13
CA ASN A 78 5.73 -11.76 -14.02
C ASN A 78 4.71 -12.70 -14.68
N SER A 79 5.06 -13.97 -14.83
CA SER A 79 4.20 -14.98 -15.45
C SER A 79 2.91 -15.19 -14.62
N LYS A 80 1.80 -15.46 -15.31
CA LYS A 80 0.56 -15.96 -14.69
C LYS A 80 0.72 -17.39 -14.17
N ASN A 81 1.77 -18.11 -14.59
CA ASN A 81 2.07 -19.47 -14.14
C ASN A 81 2.50 -19.46 -12.67
N LYS A 82 1.78 -20.19 -11.81
CA LYS A 82 2.02 -20.30 -10.37
C LYS A 82 3.38 -20.93 -10.05
N LEU A 83 3.85 -21.88 -10.85
CA LEU A 83 5.16 -22.54 -10.65
C LEU A 83 6.31 -21.55 -10.86
N LEU A 84 6.25 -20.71 -11.89
CA LEU A 84 7.28 -19.69 -12.14
C LEU A 84 7.31 -18.62 -11.04
N ARG A 85 6.16 -18.28 -10.47
CA ARG A 85 6.09 -17.40 -9.29
C ARG A 85 6.68 -18.06 -8.04
N LEU A 86 6.42 -19.34 -7.85
CA LEU A 86 7.02 -20.11 -6.76
C LEU A 86 8.55 -20.17 -6.93
N LEU A 87 9.05 -20.46 -8.13
CA LEU A 87 10.49 -20.45 -8.44
C LEU A 87 11.12 -19.07 -8.16
N ALA A 88 10.44 -17.98 -8.49
CA ALA A 88 10.92 -16.62 -8.17
C ALA A 88 11.09 -16.44 -6.65
N MET A 89 10.10 -16.83 -5.85
CA MET A 89 10.18 -16.74 -4.38
C MET A 89 11.27 -17.64 -3.79
N LEU A 90 11.37 -18.89 -4.27
CA LEU A 90 12.40 -19.85 -3.83
C LEU A 90 13.82 -19.39 -4.20
N SER A 91 14.01 -18.83 -5.39
CA SER A 91 15.30 -18.32 -5.83
C SER A 91 15.80 -17.16 -4.96
N TYR A 92 14.90 -16.24 -4.59
CA TYR A 92 15.25 -15.17 -3.69
C TYR A 92 15.50 -15.69 -2.26
N SER A 93 14.70 -16.65 -1.79
CA SER A 93 14.93 -17.32 -0.50
C SER A 93 16.31 -17.99 -0.46
N PHE A 94 16.73 -18.65 -1.54
CA PHE A 94 18.05 -19.23 -1.66
C PHE A 94 19.16 -18.16 -1.59
N SER A 95 18.99 -17.04 -2.29
CA SER A 95 19.94 -15.91 -2.24
C SER A 95 20.05 -15.31 -0.84
N LEU A 96 18.94 -15.24 -0.10
CA LEU A 96 18.92 -14.80 1.31
C LEU A 96 19.70 -15.77 2.21
N LEU A 97 19.49 -17.09 2.07
CA LEU A 97 20.25 -18.09 2.82
C LEU A 97 21.75 -17.98 2.55
N TRP A 98 22.13 -17.85 1.29
CA TRP A 98 23.52 -17.64 0.92
C TRP A 98 24.08 -16.38 1.59
N PHE A 99 23.35 -15.27 1.58
CA PHE A 99 23.75 -14.05 2.25
C PHE A 99 23.93 -14.24 3.77
N PHE A 100 23.02 -14.95 4.43
CA PHE A 100 23.08 -15.17 5.89
C PHE A 100 24.26 -16.04 6.34
N ILE A 101 24.77 -16.89 5.46
CA ILE A 101 25.98 -17.71 5.74
C ILE A 101 27.22 -16.82 5.78
N TRP A 102 27.34 -15.86 4.84
CA TRP A 102 28.56 -15.10 4.64
C TRP A 102 28.58 -13.73 5.30
N LYS A 103 27.41 -13.20 5.67
CA LYS A 103 27.31 -11.85 6.24
C LYS A 103 26.71 -11.87 7.63
N LYS A 104 27.30 -11.04 8.50
CA LYS A 104 26.77 -10.85 9.85
C LYS A 104 25.41 -10.15 9.80
N VAL A 105 24.41 -10.78 10.41
CA VAL A 105 23.05 -10.23 10.51
C VAL A 105 22.88 -9.57 11.88
N PRO A 106 22.44 -8.32 11.96
CA PRO A 106 22.24 -7.60 13.22
C PRO A 106 21.17 -8.23 14.10
N ASN A 107 21.08 -7.73 15.34
CA ASN A 107 20.15 -8.29 16.33
C ASN A 107 18.70 -7.82 16.14
N LYS A 108 18.45 -6.77 15.33
CA LYS A 108 17.11 -6.30 15.03
C LYS A 108 16.85 -6.51 13.54
N VAL A 109 15.82 -7.28 13.22
CA VAL A 109 15.47 -7.62 11.83
C VAL A 109 13.99 -7.41 11.61
N ILE A 110 13.65 -6.59 10.61
CA ILE A 110 12.28 -6.40 10.12
C ILE A 110 12.14 -7.21 8.84
N VAL A 111 11.16 -8.10 8.79
CA VAL A 111 10.85 -8.94 7.63
C VAL A 111 9.49 -8.57 7.08
N GLN A 112 9.43 -8.23 5.81
CA GLN A 112 8.18 -7.93 5.12
C GLN A 112 7.42 -9.19 4.72
N SER A 113 6.12 -9.22 4.99
CA SER A 113 5.16 -10.24 4.54
C SER A 113 3.94 -9.57 3.91
N PRO A 114 3.45 -10.01 2.75
CA PRO A 114 3.96 -11.08 1.89
C PRO A 114 5.29 -10.76 1.21
N PRO A 115 5.98 -11.73 0.58
CA PRO A 115 5.60 -13.13 0.33
C PRO A 115 5.85 -14.05 1.55
N LEU A 116 4.89 -14.96 1.82
CA LEU A 116 4.96 -15.85 2.99
C LEU A 116 6.21 -16.73 3.03
N LEU A 117 6.66 -17.28 1.88
CA LEU A 117 7.83 -18.15 1.81
C LEU A 117 9.13 -17.41 2.10
N VAL A 118 9.26 -16.16 1.66
CA VAL A 118 10.42 -15.32 1.97
C VAL A 118 10.45 -15.02 3.47
N ALA A 119 9.30 -14.66 4.04
CA ALA A 119 9.16 -14.45 5.48
C ALA A 119 9.48 -15.74 6.26
N PHE A 120 8.98 -16.90 5.83
CA PHE A 120 9.28 -18.20 6.43
C PHE A 120 10.78 -18.49 6.46
N THR A 121 11.46 -18.29 5.34
CA THR A 121 12.93 -18.46 5.26
C THR A 121 13.63 -17.60 6.30
N CYS A 122 13.25 -16.33 6.42
CA CYS A 122 13.85 -15.43 7.40
C CYS A 122 13.50 -15.84 8.84
N MET A 123 12.24 -16.13 9.13
CA MET A 123 11.78 -16.53 10.47
C MET A 123 12.40 -17.86 10.94
N PHE A 124 12.66 -18.78 10.02
CA PHE A 124 13.29 -20.06 10.34
C PHE A 124 14.80 -19.90 10.60
N PHE A 125 15.54 -19.29 9.68
CA PHE A 125 17.01 -19.27 9.75
C PHE A 125 17.57 -18.16 10.65
N LEU A 126 16.83 -17.08 10.86
CA LEU A 126 17.28 -15.97 11.69
C LEU A 126 16.81 -16.06 13.16
N ASN A 127 16.00 -17.05 13.51
CA ASN A 127 15.50 -17.22 14.86
C ASN A 127 16.64 -17.63 15.83
N ARG A 128 17.15 -16.66 16.60
CA ARG A 128 18.20 -16.85 17.61
C ARG A 128 17.85 -16.07 18.87
N LYS A 129 18.17 -16.59 20.07
CA LYS A 129 17.83 -16.01 21.39
C LYS A 129 18.15 -14.50 21.54
N LYS A 130 19.21 -14.01 20.90
CA LYS A 130 19.64 -12.61 21.00
C LYS A 130 19.10 -11.72 19.87
N ARG A 131 18.29 -12.25 18.96
CA ARG A 131 17.79 -11.50 17.79
C ARG A 131 16.31 -11.24 17.94
N LYS A 132 15.92 -9.99 17.77
CA LYS A 132 14.52 -9.55 17.73
C LYS A 132 14.02 -9.60 16.29
N LEU A 133 13.11 -10.51 16.02
CA LEU A 133 12.46 -10.67 14.72
C LEU A 133 11.12 -9.93 14.69
N ILE A 134 11.01 -8.98 13.79
CA ILE A 134 9.82 -8.15 13.60
C ILE A 134 9.20 -8.52 12.26
N LEU A 135 7.97 -9.00 12.25
CA LEU A 135 7.24 -9.32 11.04
C LEU A 135 6.32 -8.15 10.66
N ASN A 136 6.53 -7.56 9.48
CA ASN A 136 5.70 -6.48 8.98
C ASN A 136 4.66 -7.03 7.99
N VAL A 137 3.42 -7.22 8.48
CA VAL A 137 2.32 -7.81 7.71
C VAL A 137 1.52 -6.71 7.02
N SER A 138 1.56 -6.71 5.68
CA SER A 138 0.80 -5.75 4.88
C SER A 138 -0.52 -6.28 4.36
N ASP A 139 -0.60 -7.58 4.15
CA ASP A 139 -1.79 -8.27 3.64
C ASP A 139 -1.87 -9.66 4.26
N LEU A 140 -3.08 -10.14 4.51
CA LEU A 140 -3.34 -11.45 5.08
C LEU A 140 -3.29 -12.54 4.00
N TRP A 141 -2.10 -13.00 3.66
CA TRP A 141 -1.94 -14.18 2.82
C TRP A 141 -1.85 -15.44 3.69
N PRO A 142 -2.57 -16.54 3.32
CA PRO A 142 -3.23 -16.80 2.04
C PRO A 142 -4.69 -16.31 1.93
N LEU A 143 -5.29 -15.77 2.98
CA LEU A 143 -6.70 -15.36 3.04
C LEU A 143 -7.07 -14.35 1.95
N ALA A 144 -6.25 -13.31 1.73
CA ALA A 144 -6.46 -12.35 0.66
C ALA A 144 -6.50 -13.02 -0.72
N GLY A 145 -5.62 -14.00 -0.96
CA GLY A 145 -5.63 -14.77 -2.20
C GLY A 145 -6.88 -15.62 -2.40
N LEU A 146 -7.49 -16.10 -1.30
CA LEU A 146 -8.78 -16.80 -1.35
C LEU A 146 -9.92 -15.84 -1.75
N HIS A 147 -9.97 -14.65 -1.13
CA HIS A 147 -10.98 -13.63 -1.44
C HIS A 147 -10.86 -13.10 -2.88
N LEU A 148 -9.63 -13.01 -3.40
CA LEU A 148 -9.36 -12.62 -4.78
C LEU A 148 -9.56 -13.76 -5.80
N GLY A 149 -9.95 -14.97 -5.35
CA GLY A 149 -10.13 -16.13 -6.21
C GLY A 149 -8.84 -16.74 -6.77
N VAL A 150 -7.66 -16.32 -6.24
CA VAL A 150 -6.35 -16.86 -6.66
C VAL A 150 -6.13 -18.27 -6.10
N PHE A 151 -6.64 -18.53 -4.90
CA PHE A 151 -6.57 -19.81 -4.22
C PHE A 151 -7.95 -20.44 -4.03
N LYS A 152 -7.95 -21.77 -3.90
CA LYS A 152 -9.08 -22.57 -3.41
C LYS A 152 -8.64 -23.24 -2.12
N LYS A 153 -9.56 -23.51 -1.19
CA LYS A 153 -9.28 -24.27 0.03
C LYS A 153 -8.94 -25.72 -0.32
N ASN A 154 -7.67 -26.00 -0.49
CA ASN A 154 -7.11 -27.32 -0.82
C ASN A 154 -5.87 -27.59 0.05
N PHE A 155 -5.18 -28.71 -0.20
CA PHE A 155 -3.98 -29.08 0.54
C PHE A 155 -2.86 -28.02 0.45
N ALA A 156 -2.64 -27.41 -0.74
CA ALA A 156 -1.65 -26.35 -0.89
C ALA A 156 -2.03 -25.10 -0.07
N TYR A 157 -3.30 -24.77 0.03
CA TYR A 157 -3.77 -23.67 0.88
C TYR A 157 -3.47 -23.94 2.36
N ARG A 158 -3.67 -25.17 2.86
CA ARG A 158 -3.33 -25.57 4.24
C ARG A 158 -1.84 -25.45 4.53
N ILE A 159 -0.97 -25.74 3.55
CA ILE A 159 0.47 -25.52 3.68
C ILE A 159 0.76 -24.02 3.85
N LEU A 160 0.10 -23.15 3.10
CA LEU A 160 0.28 -21.70 3.22
C LEU A 160 -0.23 -21.18 4.57
N GLU A 161 -1.35 -21.70 5.09
CA GLU A 161 -1.83 -21.40 6.46
C GLU A 161 -0.84 -21.84 7.53
N PHE A 162 -0.24 -23.02 7.37
CA PHE A 162 0.80 -23.50 8.29
C PHE A 162 2.02 -22.56 8.27
N ILE A 163 2.46 -22.09 7.09
CA ILE A 163 3.58 -21.16 6.94
C ILE A 163 3.22 -19.80 7.57
N GLU A 164 2.00 -19.31 7.36
CA GLU A 164 1.51 -18.10 7.99
C GLU A 164 1.58 -18.19 9.51
N HIS A 165 1.01 -19.24 10.12
CA HIS A 165 1.04 -19.49 11.56
C HIS A 165 2.48 -19.62 12.09
N PHE A 166 3.36 -20.30 11.35
CA PHE A 166 4.76 -20.42 11.72
C PHE A 166 5.42 -19.03 11.79
N ASN A 167 5.21 -18.19 10.76
CA ASN A 167 5.77 -16.85 10.71
C ASN A 167 5.30 -16.00 11.90
N TYR A 168 4.02 -16.07 12.25
CA TYR A 168 3.48 -15.35 13.40
C TYR A 168 4.09 -15.83 14.71
N ARG A 169 4.14 -17.14 14.96
CA ARG A 169 4.71 -17.71 16.20
C ARG A 169 6.19 -17.42 16.40
N LYS A 170 6.95 -17.20 15.32
CA LYS A 170 8.39 -16.94 15.39
C LYS A 170 8.75 -15.47 15.50
N ALA A 171 7.79 -14.58 15.28
CA ALA A 171 7.99 -13.15 15.41
C ALA A 171 7.91 -12.70 16.89
N ASP A 172 8.87 -11.90 17.34
CA ASP A 172 8.87 -11.26 18.66
C ASP A 172 7.91 -10.05 18.71
N LEU A 173 7.66 -9.44 17.54
CA LEU A 173 6.74 -8.33 17.34
C LEU A 173 6.15 -8.43 15.94
N ILE A 174 4.84 -8.24 15.83
CA ILE A 174 4.16 -8.21 14.53
C ILE A 174 3.55 -6.83 14.29
N LEU A 175 3.92 -6.22 13.17
CA LEU A 175 3.34 -4.98 12.69
C LEU A 175 2.19 -5.32 11.73
N GLY A 176 1.01 -4.76 11.96
CA GLY A 176 -0.14 -4.89 11.05
C GLY A 176 -0.58 -3.53 10.54
N GLN A 177 -0.96 -3.45 9.26
CA GLN A 177 -1.41 -2.19 8.67
C GLN A 177 -2.84 -1.80 9.04
N SER A 178 -3.61 -2.71 9.61
CA SER A 178 -5.00 -2.51 9.99
C SER A 178 -5.31 -3.23 11.29
N GLU A 179 -6.36 -2.80 11.96
CA GLU A 179 -6.89 -3.49 13.14
C GLU A 179 -7.45 -4.87 12.75
N GLU A 180 -8.00 -5.01 11.55
CA GLU A 180 -8.47 -6.30 11.02
C GLU A 180 -7.30 -7.29 10.88
N ILE A 181 -6.12 -6.84 10.40
CA ILE A 181 -4.91 -7.68 10.37
C ILE A 181 -4.51 -8.09 11.78
N LEU A 182 -4.46 -7.15 12.72
CA LEU A 182 -4.08 -7.47 14.10
C LEU A 182 -5.08 -8.40 14.77
N ALA A 183 -6.38 -8.22 14.56
CA ALA A 183 -7.43 -9.10 15.07
C ALA A 183 -7.29 -10.53 14.52
N HIS A 184 -7.01 -10.68 13.21
CA HIS A 184 -6.75 -11.99 12.61
C HIS A 184 -5.52 -12.65 13.25
N ILE A 185 -4.40 -11.92 13.38
CA ILE A 185 -3.18 -12.44 14.00
C ILE A 185 -3.45 -12.87 15.45
N SER A 186 -4.15 -12.03 16.23
CA SER A 186 -4.47 -12.32 17.62
C SER A 186 -5.39 -13.53 17.78
N SER A 187 -6.30 -13.77 16.82
CA SER A 187 -7.15 -14.98 16.83
C SER A 187 -6.37 -16.26 16.60
N LEU A 188 -5.26 -16.21 15.84
CA LEU A 188 -4.39 -17.36 15.56
C LEU A 188 -3.26 -17.53 16.56
N CYS A 189 -2.74 -16.43 17.07
CA CYS A 189 -1.59 -16.36 17.96
C CYS A 189 -1.80 -15.32 19.06
N PRO A 190 -2.65 -15.56 20.07
CA PRO A 190 -3.07 -14.56 21.06
C PRO A 190 -1.93 -14.03 21.95
N ASN A 191 -0.85 -14.77 22.10
CA ASN A 191 0.29 -14.37 22.94
C ASN A 191 1.32 -13.49 22.22
N ASN A 192 1.16 -13.24 20.91
CA ASN A 192 2.10 -12.42 20.16
C ASN A 192 1.94 -10.93 20.49
N LYS A 193 3.06 -10.24 20.62
CA LYS A 193 3.07 -8.78 20.66
C LYS A 193 2.73 -8.22 19.28
N THR A 194 1.74 -7.36 19.21
CA THR A 194 1.31 -6.71 17.96
C THR A 194 1.42 -5.20 18.08
N PHE A 195 1.59 -4.54 16.94
CA PHE A 195 1.64 -3.09 16.86
C PHE A 195 0.95 -2.62 15.58
N LEU A 196 0.01 -1.70 15.70
CA LEU A 196 -0.67 -1.10 14.54
C LEU A 196 0.29 -0.15 13.83
N TYR A 197 0.75 -0.53 12.65
CA TYR A 197 1.68 0.23 11.82
C TYR A 197 1.07 0.50 10.45
N ARG A 198 0.27 1.56 10.37
CA ARG A 198 -0.45 1.94 9.14
C ARG A 198 0.47 2.57 8.11
N ASN A 199 0.05 2.52 6.86
CA ASN A 199 0.78 3.14 5.75
C ASN A 199 0.47 4.65 5.68
N TYR A 200 0.88 5.39 6.71
CA TYR A 200 0.74 6.85 6.73
C TYR A 200 1.74 7.50 5.78
N PRO A 201 1.32 8.52 5.02
CA PRO A 201 2.21 9.24 4.13
C PRO A 201 3.17 10.16 4.91
N ASP A 202 4.35 10.38 4.34
CA ASP A 202 5.34 11.33 4.84
C ASP A 202 5.69 12.31 3.71
N PHE A 203 4.92 13.39 3.61
CA PHE A 203 5.16 14.53 2.75
C PHE A 203 4.69 15.80 3.45
N GLU A 204 5.23 16.95 3.06
CA GLU A 204 4.81 18.24 3.59
C GLU A 204 3.37 18.55 3.20
N MET A 205 2.57 18.97 4.18
CA MET A 205 1.16 19.33 3.91
C MET A 205 1.10 20.61 3.09
N PRO A 206 0.32 20.62 2.00
CA PRO A 206 0.13 21.84 1.24
C PRO A 206 -0.70 22.85 2.06
N ARG A 207 -0.42 24.13 1.86
CA ARG A 207 -1.29 25.19 2.32
C ARG A 207 -2.59 25.16 1.51
N LEU A 208 -3.71 25.16 2.18
CA LEU A 208 -5.02 25.26 1.55
C LEU A 208 -5.43 26.71 1.43
N GLU A 209 -5.99 27.06 0.28
CA GLU A 209 -6.50 28.39 -0.01
C GLU A 209 -7.95 28.27 -0.49
N GLU A 210 -8.71 29.34 -0.34
CA GLU A 210 -10.05 29.39 -0.92
C GLU A 210 -9.93 29.32 -2.43
N SER A 211 -10.52 28.30 -3.04
CA SER A 211 -10.61 28.20 -4.49
C SER A 211 -11.98 28.75 -4.94
N TYR A 212 -11.96 29.85 -5.64
CA TYR A 212 -13.14 30.31 -6.39
C TYR A 212 -13.39 29.29 -7.50
N GLN A 213 -14.48 28.54 -7.42
CA GLN A 213 -14.84 27.57 -8.44
C GLN A 213 -16.06 28.08 -9.22
N ASP A 214 -15.83 28.36 -10.48
CA ASP A 214 -16.82 28.91 -11.43
C ASP A 214 -17.71 27.83 -12.06
N ASN A 215 -17.66 26.58 -11.56
CA ASN A 215 -18.38 25.44 -12.14
C ASN A 215 -19.36 24.83 -11.12
N ASP A 216 -20.62 24.63 -11.54
CA ASP A 216 -21.69 24.03 -10.73
C ASP A 216 -21.44 22.52 -10.45
N LYS A 217 -20.64 21.84 -11.27
CA LYS A 217 -20.36 20.41 -11.11
C LYS A 217 -19.28 20.15 -10.09
N ILE A 218 -19.45 19.06 -9.32
CA ILE A 218 -18.44 18.54 -8.39
C ILE A 218 -17.29 17.92 -9.16
N LYS A 219 -16.07 18.38 -8.96
CA LYS A 219 -14.86 17.78 -9.52
C LYS A 219 -14.46 16.56 -8.70
N LEU A 220 -14.90 15.38 -9.16
CA LEU A 220 -14.56 14.09 -8.57
C LEU A 220 -13.25 13.58 -9.15
N VAL A 221 -12.28 13.18 -8.32
CA VAL A 221 -10.99 12.66 -8.79
C VAL A 221 -10.70 11.25 -8.29
N TYR A 222 -10.14 10.44 -9.18
CA TYR A 222 -9.41 9.22 -8.84
C TYR A 222 -7.94 9.37 -9.22
N ALA A 223 -7.03 9.05 -8.31
CA ALA A 223 -5.60 9.03 -8.62
C ALA A 223 -4.94 7.76 -8.07
N GLY A 224 -4.44 6.89 -8.95
CA GLY A 224 -3.80 5.65 -8.54
C GLY A 224 -3.67 4.59 -9.63
N LEU A 225 -3.41 3.35 -9.20
CA LEU A 225 -3.31 2.21 -10.09
C LEU A 225 -4.67 1.92 -10.75
N LEU A 226 -4.70 1.87 -12.08
CA LEU A 226 -5.88 1.47 -12.86
C LEU A 226 -5.95 -0.05 -12.96
N GLY A 227 -6.12 -0.70 -11.81
CA GLY A 227 -6.16 -2.16 -11.69
C GLY A 227 -7.59 -2.70 -11.61
N VAL A 228 -7.75 -3.98 -11.90
CA VAL A 228 -9.05 -4.68 -11.83
C VAL A 228 -9.69 -4.60 -10.43
N ALA A 229 -8.88 -4.58 -9.37
CA ALA A 229 -9.38 -4.50 -8.00
C ALA A 229 -10.02 -3.15 -7.67
N GLN A 230 -9.55 -2.07 -8.27
CA GLN A 230 -10.09 -0.71 -8.13
C GLN A 230 -11.36 -0.52 -8.98
N GLY A 231 -11.40 -1.12 -10.18
CA GLY A 231 -12.57 -1.12 -11.05
C GLY A 231 -12.95 0.27 -11.57
N VAL A 232 -11.95 1.10 -11.87
CA VAL A 232 -12.14 2.48 -12.34
C VAL A 232 -12.86 2.53 -13.68
N PHE A 233 -12.57 1.59 -14.58
CA PHE A 233 -13.32 1.47 -15.85
C PHE A 233 -14.82 1.28 -15.61
N LYS A 234 -15.19 0.45 -14.64
CA LYS A 234 -16.60 0.25 -14.30
C LYS A 234 -17.22 1.49 -13.65
N LEU A 235 -16.45 2.29 -12.92
CA LEU A 235 -16.92 3.61 -12.46
C LEU A 235 -17.26 4.52 -13.65
N CYS A 236 -16.37 4.64 -14.64
CA CYS A 236 -16.64 5.42 -15.85
C CYS A 236 -17.98 5.05 -16.51
N GLN A 237 -18.37 3.77 -16.47
CA GLN A 237 -19.60 3.26 -17.08
C GLN A 237 -20.86 3.44 -16.20
N LYS A 238 -20.72 3.61 -14.88
CA LYS A 238 -21.83 3.49 -13.92
C LYS A 238 -22.11 4.75 -13.12
N LEU A 239 -21.20 5.73 -13.11
CA LEU A 239 -21.44 7.01 -12.46
C LEU A 239 -22.54 7.79 -13.18
N ASP A 240 -23.34 8.50 -12.38
CA ASP A 240 -24.27 9.51 -12.86
C ASP A 240 -23.52 10.85 -12.99
N TYR A 241 -23.45 11.37 -14.20
CA TYR A 241 -22.68 12.59 -14.54
C TYR A 241 -23.52 13.87 -14.51
N SER A 242 -24.73 13.81 -14.00
CA SER A 242 -25.62 14.99 -13.92
C SER A 242 -25.00 16.12 -13.08
N THR A 243 -24.38 15.76 -11.95
CA THR A 243 -23.82 16.71 -10.98
C THR A 243 -22.30 16.67 -10.83
N ILE A 244 -21.62 15.76 -11.54
CA ILE A 244 -20.18 15.55 -11.40
C ILE A 244 -19.42 15.67 -12.71
N GLU A 245 -18.14 15.98 -12.59
CA GLU A 245 -17.08 15.85 -13.60
C GLU A 245 -16.04 14.88 -13.04
N PHE A 246 -15.68 13.82 -13.79
CA PHE A 246 -14.82 12.76 -13.29
C PHE A 246 -13.43 12.80 -13.90
N HIS A 247 -12.41 13.00 -13.07
CA HIS A 247 -11.00 13.08 -13.43
C HIS A 247 -10.26 11.83 -13.00
N VAL A 248 -9.45 11.26 -13.90
CA VAL A 248 -8.72 10.01 -13.67
C VAL A 248 -7.24 10.21 -13.92
N TYR A 249 -6.42 9.98 -12.89
CA TYR A 249 -4.95 9.93 -12.96
C TYR A 249 -4.46 8.52 -12.72
N GLY A 250 -3.46 8.10 -13.48
CA GLY A 250 -2.73 6.86 -13.25
C GLY A 250 -2.54 6.00 -14.47
N ALA A 251 -1.92 4.84 -14.24
CA ALA A 251 -1.69 3.81 -15.24
C ALA A 251 -2.08 2.43 -14.70
N GLY A 252 -2.24 1.45 -15.56
CA GLY A 252 -2.56 0.09 -15.19
C GLY A 252 -3.35 -0.66 -16.25
N HIS A 253 -3.86 -1.83 -15.87
CA HIS A 253 -4.51 -2.75 -16.79
C HIS A 253 -5.78 -2.18 -17.46
N GLU A 254 -6.52 -1.31 -16.76
CA GLU A 254 -7.78 -0.73 -17.27
C GLU A 254 -7.57 0.53 -18.12
N LYS A 255 -6.32 1.02 -18.29
CA LYS A 255 -6.00 2.28 -19.01
C LYS A 255 -6.63 2.34 -20.39
N GLU A 256 -6.33 1.36 -21.24
CA GLU A 256 -6.80 1.35 -22.63
C GLU A 256 -8.35 1.29 -22.72
N SER A 257 -8.97 0.53 -21.82
CA SER A 257 -10.43 0.44 -21.74
C SER A 257 -11.06 1.79 -21.37
N ILE A 258 -10.44 2.54 -20.46
CA ILE A 258 -10.90 3.87 -20.04
C ILE A 258 -10.77 4.86 -21.20
N ILE A 259 -9.60 4.90 -21.87
CA ILE A 259 -9.36 5.80 -23.01
C ILE A 259 -10.37 5.54 -24.14
N ASN A 260 -10.55 4.27 -24.51
CA ASN A 260 -11.50 3.88 -25.55
C ASN A 260 -12.95 4.25 -25.16
N TYR A 261 -13.32 4.07 -23.89
CA TYR A 261 -14.65 4.45 -23.43
C TYR A 261 -14.91 5.96 -23.53
N ILE A 262 -13.94 6.77 -23.12
CA ILE A 262 -14.01 8.24 -23.23
C ILE A 262 -14.14 8.66 -24.69
N SER A 263 -13.33 8.10 -25.58
CA SER A 263 -13.38 8.41 -27.03
C SER A 263 -14.71 8.04 -27.68
N ASN A 264 -15.35 6.98 -27.22
CA ASN A 264 -16.65 6.52 -27.72
C ASN A 264 -17.85 7.26 -27.08
N ASN A 265 -17.60 8.05 -26.02
CA ASN A 265 -18.64 8.79 -25.29
C ASN A 265 -18.18 10.23 -25.02
N PRO A 266 -17.93 11.06 -26.05
CA PRO A 266 -17.32 12.40 -25.91
C PRO A 266 -18.20 13.42 -25.16
N SER A 267 -19.48 13.14 -25.02
CA SER A 267 -20.41 13.98 -24.26
C SER A 267 -20.34 13.78 -22.74
N LEU A 268 -19.72 12.70 -22.27
CA LEU A 268 -19.55 12.45 -20.83
C LEU A 268 -18.40 13.30 -20.27
N PRO A 269 -18.58 13.95 -19.11
CA PRO A 269 -17.55 14.77 -18.49
C PRO A 269 -16.52 13.89 -17.74
N ILE A 270 -15.77 13.09 -18.50
CA ILE A 270 -14.69 12.23 -18.00
C ILE A 270 -13.38 12.68 -18.62
N ILE A 271 -12.38 12.96 -17.79
CA ILE A 271 -11.07 13.44 -18.24
C ILE A 271 -9.99 12.50 -17.73
N TYR A 272 -9.22 11.92 -18.66
CA TYR A 272 -8.06 11.09 -18.34
C TYR A 272 -6.77 11.91 -18.48
N HIS A 273 -6.02 12.04 -17.38
CA HIS A 273 -4.79 12.84 -17.29
C HIS A 273 -3.50 12.04 -17.46
N GLY A 274 -3.59 10.72 -17.52
CA GLY A 274 -2.40 9.87 -17.57
C GLY A 274 -1.73 9.64 -16.23
N GLU A 275 -0.50 9.11 -16.27
CA GLU A 275 0.34 8.92 -15.10
C GLU A 275 1.25 10.14 -14.92
N VAL A 276 1.26 10.70 -13.73
CA VAL A 276 2.07 11.86 -13.35
C VAL A 276 2.89 11.59 -12.09
N SER A 277 3.96 12.34 -11.90
CA SER A 277 4.78 12.24 -10.69
C SER A 277 4.01 12.73 -9.45
N ARG A 278 4.37 12.22 -8.26
CA ARG A 278 3.73 12.67 -7.00
C ARG A 278 3.91 14.15 -6.74
N GLY A 279 5.07 14.70 -7.08
CA GLY A 279 5.34 16.14 -6.91
C GLY A 279 4.40 17.02 -7.73
N TYR A 280 4.00 16.56 -8.91
CA TYR A 280 2.99 17.22 -9.72
C TYR A 280 1.57 16.91 -9.23
N LEU A 281 1.30 15.68 -8.84
CA LEU A 281 -0.05 15.22 -8.49
C LEU A 281 -0.61 15.90 -7.24
N HIS A 282 0.19 16.07 -6.18
CA HIS A 282 -0.31 16.62 -4.91
C HIS A 282 -0.85 18.06 -5.05
N PRO A 283 -0.13 19.00 -5.71
CA PRO A 283 -0.67 20.33 -6.01
C PRO A 283 -1.93 20.32 -6.89
N GLU A 284 -2.06 19.32 -7.78
CA GLU A 284 -3.27 19.19 -8.59
C GLU A 284 -4.46 18.68 -7.77
N LEU A 285 -4.23 17.67 -6.91
CA LEU A 285 -5.30 17.04 -6.13
C LEU A 285 -6.04 18.01 -5.18
N ILE A 286 -5.39 19.04 -4.65
CA ILE A 286 -6.04 20.02 -3.77
C ILE A 286 -7.06 20.91 -4.49
N LYS A 287 -7.01 20.95 -5.83
CA LYS A 287 -7.94 21.71 -6.68
C LYS A 287 -9.28 20.99 -6.89
N TYR A 288 -9.37 19.73 -6.51
CA TYR A 288 -10.59 18.93 -6.62
C TYR A 288 -11.48 19.09 -5.38
N ASP A 289 -12.76 18.80 -5.57
CA ASP A 289 -13.74 18.86 -4.51
C ASP A 289 -13.74 17.57 -3.68
N LEU A 290 -13.69 16.43 -4.38
CA LEU A 290 -13.93 15.10 -3.81
C LEU A 290 -13.02 14.07 -4.46
N ALA A 291 -12.40 13.20 -3.65
CA ALA A 291 -11.67 12.05 -4.16
C ALA A 291 -12.46 10.76 -3.96
N ILE A 292 -12.51 9.89 -4.94
CA ILE A 292 -13.10 8.56 -4.78
C ILE A 292 -12.03 7.51 -4.48
N ILE A 293 -12.31 6.66 -3.49
CA ILE A 293 -11.49 5.49 -3.13
C ILE A 293 -12.31 4.23 -3.39
N PRO A 294 -12.22 3.65 -4.59
CA PRO A 294 -13.03 2.51 -4.98
C PRO A 294 -12.30 1.19 -4.77
N LEU A 295 -13.06 0.16 -4.37
CA LEU A 295 -12.70 -1.24 -4.48
C LEU A 295 -13.90 -2.01 -5.05
N ARG A 296 -13.69 -2.90 -6.00
CA ARG A 296 -14.78 -3.74 -6.56
C ARG A 296 -15.40 -4.66 -5.51
N ASN A 297 -14.54 -5.20 -4.65
CA ASN A 297 -14.93 -6.07 -3.54
C ASN A 297 -14.12 -5.69 -2.31
N ARG A 298 -14.70 -5.91 -1.13
CA ARG A 298 -13.97 -5.77 0.12
C ARG A 298 -12.81 -6.77 0.17
N ILE A 299 -11.63 -6.30 0.54
CA ILE A 299 -10.47 -7.13 0.85
C ILE A 299 -10.25 -7.05 2.35
N TYR A 300 -10.42 -8.16 3.06
CA TYR A 300 -10.27 -8.21 4.52
C TYR A 300 -8.82 -7.84 4.93
N GLY A 301 -8.70 -6.95 5.89
CA GLY A 301 -7.43 -6.43 6.37
C GLY A 301 -6.83 -5.30 5.53
N SER A 302 -7.39 -4.99 4.37
CA SER A 302 -6.87 -3.91 3.52
C SER A 302 -7.48 -2.56 3.88
N VAL A 303 -6.61 -1.58 4.13
CA VAL A 303 -6.98 -0.16 4.23
C VAL A 303 -6.18 0.61 3.16
N PRO A 304 -6.84 1.18 2.14
CA PRO A 304 -6.15 1.92 1.09
C PRO A 304 -5.36 3.11 1.64
N SER A 305 -4.08 3.18 1.34
CA SER A 305 -3.20 4.28 1.78
C SER A 305 -3.64 5.66 1.26
N LYS A 306 -4.40 5.67 0.17
CA LYS A 306 -5.02 6.88 -0.39
C LYS A 306 -5.92 7.62 0.61
N LEU A 307 -6.55 6.89 1.53
CA LEU A 307 -7.34 7.50 2.58
C LEU A 307 -6.51 8.49 3.42
N PHE A 308 -5.32 8.07 3.82
CA PHE A 308 -4.41 8.90 4.62
C PHE A 308 -3.73 10.00 3.78
N GLU A 309 -3.43 9.70 2.52
CA GLU A 309 -2.84 10.65 1.57
C GLU A 309 -3.83 11.80 1.28
N TYR A 310 -5.08 11.49 0.95
CA TYR A 310 -6.09 12.50 0.69
C TYR A 310 -6.46 13.31 1.94
N SER A 311 -6.53 12.66 3.10
CA SER A 311 -6.72 13.40 4.36
C SER A 311 -5.59 14.40 4.62
N ARG A 312 -4.33 14.04 4.31
CA ARG A 312 -3.18 14.95 4.45
C ARG A 312 -3.21 16.12 3.46
N LEU A 313 -3.86 15.94 2.31
CA LEU A 313 -4.13 17.00 1.33
C LEU A 313 -5.36 17.84 1.68
N GLY A 314 -6.11 17.49 2.73
CA GLY A 314 -7.39 18.14 3.06
C GLY A 314 -8.50 17.83 2.07
N LEU A 315 -8.35 16.79 1.27
CA LEU A 315 -9.31 16.40 0.22
C LEU A 315 -10.35 15.44 0.81
N PRO A 316 -11.64 15.81 0.84
CA PRO A 316 -12.71 14.93 1.25
C PRO A 316 -12.78 13.67 0.41
N VAL A 317 -13.22 12.55 1.00
CA VAL A 317 -13.27 11.27 0.29
C VAL A 317 -14.68 10.72 0.14
N LEU A 318 -14.96 10.13 -1.00
CA LEU A 318 -16.07 9.21 -1.21
C LEU A 318 -15.52 7.78 -1.18
N TYR A 319 -15.72 7.11 -0.06
CA TYR A 319 -15.20 5.78 0.14
C TYR A 319 -16.18 4.72 -0.36
N PHE A 320 -15.72 3.91 -1.31
CA PHE A 320 -16.50 2.85 -1.97
C PHE A 320 -15.73 1.53 -1.94
N GLY A 321 -15.32 1.09 -0.72
CA GLY A 321 -14.39 -0.03 -0.57
C GLY A 321 -14.74 -1.03 0.51
N GLY A 322 -15.63 -0.70 1.42
CA GLY A 322 -16.01 -1.55 2.56
C GLY A 322 -14.91 -1.70 3.63
N GLY A 323 -15.25 -2.37 4.71
CA GLY A 323 -14.29 -2.78 5.73
C GLY A 323 -13.80 -1.69 6.66
N GLU A 324 -12.57 -1.82 7.14
CA GLU A 324 -12.01 -0.90 8.14
C GLU A 324 -11.90 0.55 7.62
N GLY A 325 -11.71 0.73 6.29
CA GLY A 325 -11.66 2.06 5.69
C GLY A 325 -12.96 2.86 5.89
N GLU A 326 -14.12 2.21 5.81
CA GLU A 326 -15.42 2.85 6.12
C GLU A 326 -15.46 3.38 7.54
N LYS A 327 -15.05 2.54 8.51
CA LYS A 327 -15.01 2.93 9.93
C LYS A 327 -14.08 4.11 10.19
N ILE A 328 -12.97 4.21 9.45
CA ILE A 328 -12.03 5.33 9.55
C ILE A 328 -12.67 6.60 8.99
N VAL A 329 -13.31 6.53 7.82
CA VAL A 329 -13.99 7.68 7.21
C VAL A 329 -15.10 8.20 8.12
N GLU A 330 -15.93 7.32 8.67
CA GLU A 330 -17.01 7.67 9.59
C GLU A 330 -16.48 8.26 10.90
N LYS A 331 -15.56 7.55 11.57
CA LYS A 331 -14.99 7.96 12.86
C LYS A 331 -14.36 9.36 12.85
N TYR A 332 -13.72 9.71 11.75
CA TYR A 332 -12.97 10.95 11.62
C TYR A 332 -13.63 11.98 10.71
N SER A 333 -14.85 11.72 10.25
CA SER A 333 -15.62 12.61 9.36
C SER A 333 -14.83 13.07 8.14
N LEU A 334 -14.19 12.10 7.42
CA LEU A 334 -13.33 12.40 6.30
C LEU A 334 -14.08 12.56 4.97
N GLY A 335 -15.39 12.37 4.96
CA GLY A 335 -16.23 12.46 3.78
C GLY A 335 -17.41 11.48 3.83
N TRP A 336 -17.73 10.87 2.70
CA TRP A 336 -18.93 10.04 2.51
C TRP A 336 -18.59 8.59 2.25
N ILE A 337 -19.57 7.71 2.52
CA ILE A 337 -19.43 6.26 2.36
C ILE A 337 -20.55 5.78 1.43
N ALA A 338 -20.18 4.98 0.44
CA ALA A 338 -21.10 4.23 -0.39
C ALA A 338 -20.85 2.73 -0.27
N LYS A 339 -21.92 1.93 -0.28
CA LYS A 339 -21.86 0.48 -0.11
C LYS A 339 -21.08 -0.18 -1.22
N VAL A 340 -19.97 -0.86 -0.87
CA VAL A 340 -19.07 -1.52 -1.82
C VAL A 340 -19.81 -2.38 -2.84
N GLY A 341 -19.47 -2.23 -4.12
CA GLY A 341 -20.07 -2.98 -5.23
C GLY A 341 -21.49 -2.53 -5.65
N ASN A 342 -22.14 -1.63 -4.91
CA ASN A 342 -23.47 -1.12 -5.20
C ASN A 342 -23.42 0.28 -5.86
N TYR A 343 -23.41 0.29 -7.19
CA TYR A 343 -23.30 1.56 -7.97
C TYR A 343 -24.56 2.43 -7.88
N SER A 344 -25.75 1.84 -7.68
CA SER A 344 -26.97 2.61 -7.45
C SER A 344 -26.88 3.37 -6.12
N ASN A 345 -26.39 2.73 -5.05
CA ASN A 345 -26.15 3.41 -3.78
C ASN A 345 -25.06 4.48 -3.92
N LEU A 346 -24.00 4.21 -4.69
CA LEU A 346 -22.95 5.21 -4.96
C LEU A 346 -23.53 6.48 -5.60
N ASN A 347 -24.36 6.36 -6.61
CA ASN A 347 -25.02 7.49 -7.28
C ASN A 347 -26.02 8.21 -6.36
N ILE A 348 -26.75 7.49 -5.51
CA ILE A 348 -27.63 8.10 -4.50
C ILE A 348 -26.81 8.91 -3.47
N VAL A 349 -25.64 8.41 -3.05
CA VAL A 349 -24.77 9.18 -2.15
C VAL A 349 -24.25 10.42 -2.86
N LEU A 350 -23.75 10.29 -4.09
CA LEU A 350 -23.27 11.43 -4.90
C LEU A 350 -24.33 12.52 -5.11
N SER A 351 -25.58 12.13 -5.41
CA SER A 351 -26.65 13.11 -5.63
C SER A 351 -27.05 13.92 -4.39
N ARG A 352 -26.63 13.50 -3.20
CA ARG A 352 -26.86 14.20 -1.93
C ARG A 352 -25.72 15.13 -1.53
N ILE A 353 -24.58 15.05 -2.20
CA ILE A 353 -23.42 15.90 -1.93
C ILE A 353 -23.58 17.20 -2.68
N ASN A 354 -23.39 18.31 -2.01
CA ASN A 354 -23.51 19.64 -2.57
C ASN A 354 -22.17 20.38 -2.62
N LYS A 355 -22.02 21.32 -3.54
CA LYS A 355 -20.81 22.18 -3.59
C LYS A 355 -20.54 22.90 -2.27
N ALA A 356 -21.57 23.28 -1.56
CA ALA A 356 -21.49 23.96 -0.24
C ALA A 356 -20.81 23.07 0.85
N ASP A 357 -20.70 21.76 0.64
CA ASP A 357 -20.02 20.86 1.57
C ASP A 357 -18.49 21.00 1.51
N PHE A 358 -17.94 21.59 0.42
CA PHE A 358 -16.49 21.65 0.17
C PHE A 358 -15.86 22.98 0.62
N THR A 359 -16.17 23.44 1.81
CA THR A 359 -15.62 24.67 2.38
C THR A 359 -14.14 24.52 2.76
N LEU A 360 -13.38 25.61 2.72
CA LEU A 360 -12.01 25.64 3.25
C LEU A 360 -11.96 25.14 4.69
N LYS A 361 -12.93 25.50 5.52
CA LYS A 361 -13.04 25.04 6.92
C LYS A 361 -13.08 23.50 7.01
N ASN A 362 -13.87 22.84 6.16
CA ASN A 362 -13.98 21.38 6.13
C ASN A 362 -12.66 20.74 5.67
N LYS A 363 -12.03 21.27 4.61
CA LYS A 363 -10.73 20.81 4.12
C LYS A 363 -9.64 20.94 5.19
N VAL A 364 -9.58 22.07 5.89
CA VAL A 364 -8.64 22.30 7.01
C VAL A 364 -8.91 21.31 8.16
N SER A 365 -10.18 21.07 8.51
CA SER A 365 -10.55 20.09 9.54
C SER A 365 -10.02 18.69 9.21
N ILE A 366 -10.14 18.25 7.96
CA ILE A 366 -9.60 16.95 7.49
C ILE A 366 -8.06 16.91 7.61
N GLN A 367 -7.36 18.01 7.24
CA GLN A 367 -5.92 18.10 7.45
C GLN A 367 -5.52 18.01 8.92
N GLN A 368 -6.27 18.66 9.81
CA GLN A 368 -6.03 18.59 11.26
C GLN A 368 -6.19 17.16 11.80
N VAL A 369 -7.17 16.41 11.30
CA VAL A 369 -7.29 14.98 11.61
C VAL A 369 -6.04 14.23 11.13
N ALA A 370 -5.59 14.47 9.91
CA ALA A 370 -4.39 13.81 9.39
C ALA A 370 -3.14 14.13 10.23
N LEU A 371 -2.96 15.39 10.63
CA LEU A 371 -1.86 15.83 11.48
C LEU A 371 -1.88 15.15 12.85
N ASN A 372 -3.07 15.02 13.44
CA ASN A 372 -3.22 14.50 14.79
C ASN A 372 -3.28 12.98 14.87
N GLN A 373 -3.83 12.31 13.86
CA GLN A 373 -4.14 10.87 13.91
C GLN A 373 -3.31 10.03 12.92
N PHE A 374 -2.86 10.60 11.79
CA PHE A 374 -2.24 9.87 10.69
C PHE A 374 -0.80 10.32 10.43
N ASP A 375 -0.11 10.77 11.48
CA ASP A 375 1.27 11.26 11.37
C ASP A 375 2.27 10.11 11.39
N PHE A 376 3.07 10.01 10.33
CA PHE A 376 4.09 8.99 10.17
C PHE A 376 5.17 9.07 11.25
N ASN A 377 5.67 10.27 11.53
CA ASN A 377 6.78 10.45 12.47
C ASN A 377 6.38 10.12 13.91
N ARG A 378 5.16 10.46 14.30
CA ARG A 378 4.58 10.09 15.60
C ARG A 378 4.44 8.56 15.71
N GLN A 379 3.91 7.90 14.66
CA GLN A 379 3.81 6.44 14.60
C GLN A 379 5.17 5.78 14.67
N LEU A 380 6.14 6.28 13.91
CA LEU A 380 7.50 5.76 13.89
C LEU A 380 8.18 5.88 15.26
N LYS A 381 8.05 7.03 15.94
CA LYS A 381 8.57 7.22 17.31
C LYS A 381 7.98 6.22 18.31
N LYS A 382 6.67 5.92 18.18
CA LYS A 382 6.04 4.87 19.01
C LYS A 382 6.57 3.49 18.67
N PHE A 383 6.79 3.19 17.40
CA PHE A 383 7.37 1.91 16.95
C PHE A 383 8.82 1.75 17.43
N ILE A 384 9.65 2.79 17.34
CA ILE A 384 11.04 2.77 17.81
C ILE A 384 11.14 2.39 19.29
N LYS A 385 10.19 2.80 20.13
CA LYS A 385 10.12 2.38 21.54
C LYS A 385 9.86 0.87 21.72
N GLN A 386 9.41 0.19 20.68
CA GLN A 386 9.21 -1.26 20.66
C GLN A 386 10.43 -2.02 20.13
N LEU A 387 11.48 -1.33 19.61
CA LEU A 387 12.72 -1.92 19.13
C LEU A 387 13.73 -2.19 20.25
#